data_9c0d4dc42398e40f7c16409df09d61f2
#
_entry.id   9c0d4dc42398e40f7c16409df09d61f2
#
_cell.length_a   1.000
_cell.length_b   1.000
_cell.length_c   1.000
_cell.angle_alpha   90.00
_cell.angle_beta   90.00
_cell.angle_gamma   90.00
#
_symmetry.space_group_name_H-M   'P 1'
#
loop_
_entity.id
_entity.type
_entity.pdbx_description
1 polymer ?
#
loop_
_entity_poly.entity_id
_entity_poly.type
_entity_poly.pdbx_seq_one_letter_code
_entity_poly.pdbx_strand_id
1 'polypeptide(L)'
;DIGFVALKGHFLKDSDIENIYKYIKVFFDLPDEVKCKYELDGFAGQRGYTSFGKEHAKGKKHGDLKEFWHFGQYLDDSEYSKLGYPKNLIVDEVPEFNQIGKTVYQSLEKTAIYVLRAISLFLDLEEDHFDKFVQKGNSILRPIHYPPIKSKPLGAERAAAHGDINLITLLMGAHGRGLQVLTNDGEWIDAIAEKDEIVINVGDMLSRYTNNKLKSTIHKVINPPKELWKKSRYSIPFFLHPIGTMKLNVLDSCVDDQNPKKYGDITAHEFLIQRLKDIGVL
;
A
#
# COMPACT_ATOMS: atom_id res chain seq x y z
N ASP A 1 13.20 -12.95 -11.31
CA ASP A 1 13.15 -11.82 -10.36
C ASP A 1 11.87 -11.90 -9.53
N ILE A 2 11.94 -11.48 -8.26
CA ILE A 2 10.84 -11.64 -7.28
C ILE A 2 9.92 -10.42 -7.17
N GLY A 3 10.05 -9.40 -8.04
CA GLY A 3 9.19 -8.22 -8.01
C GLY A 3 9.36 -7.30 -6.78
N PHE A 4 10.46 -7.42 -6.05
CA PHE A 4 10.84 -6.61 -4.89
C PHE A 4 12.23 -6.02 -5.08
N VAL A 5 12.42 -4.77 -4.64
CA VAL A 5 13.72 -4.07 -4.65
C VAL A 5 13.83 -3.12 -3.47
N ALA A 6 15.04 -2.87 -2.97
CA ALA A 6 15.33 -1.82 -2.02
C ALA A 6 15.91 -0.61 -2.76
N LEU A 7 15.40 0.59 -2.47
CA LEU A 7 15.77 1.86 -3.09
C LEU A 7 16.40 2.79 -2.07
N LYS A 8 17.56 3.34 -2.39
CA LYS A 8 18.19 4.50 -1.71
C LYS A 8 17.98 5.79 -2.51
N GLY A 9 18.19 6.94 -1.86
CA GLY A 9 18.11 8.24 -2.53
C GLY A 9 16.68 8.70 -2.83
N HIS A 10 15.71 8.26 -2.03
CA HIS A 10 14.33 8.72 -2.07
C HIS A 10 14.16 10.17 -1.59
N PHE A 11 12.99 10.77 -1.82
CA PHE A 11 12.73 12.17 -1.47
C PHE A 11 12.28 12.41 -0.02
N LEU A 12 12.17 11.38 0.81
CA LEU A 12 11.89 11.54 2.24
C LEU A 12 13.14 12.06 2.96
N LYS A 13 12.94 13.00 3.89
CA LYS A 13 13.96 13.44 4.82
C LYS A 13 13.92 12.60 6.09
N ASP A 14 15.07 12.41 6.73
CA ASP A 14 15.13 11.66 8.01
C ASP A 14 14.20 12.26 9.07
N SER A 15 14.12 13.59 9.14
CA SER A 15 13.21 14.31 10.04
C SER A 15 11.73 13.99 9.77
N ASP A 16 11.35 13.80 8.51
CA ASP A 16 9.96 13.47 8.15
C ASP A 16 9.65 12.01 8.52
N ILE A 17 10.62 11.11 8.35
CA ILE A 17 10.52 9.71 8.78
C ILE A 17 10.35 9.63 10.31
N GLU A 18 11.19 10.32 11.07
CA GLU A 18 11.08 10.35 12.53
C GLU A 18 9.75 10.94 13.00
N ASN A 19 9.31 12.06 12.41
CA ASN A 19 8.07 12.72 12.76
C ASN A 19 6.84 11.88 12.41
N ILE A 20 6.78 11.24 11.24
CA ILE A 20 5.63 10.40 10.92
C ILE A 20 5.50 9.24 11.90
N TYR A 21 6.59 8.55 12.25
CA TYR A 21 6.56 7.47 13.26
C TYR A 21 6.16 7.97 14.65
N LYS A 22 6.58 9.18 15.04
CA LYS A 22 6.17 9.81 16.28
C LYS A 22 4.66 10.06 16.31
N TYR A 23 4.10 10.71 15.29
CA TYR A 23 2.72 11.15 15.30
C TYR A 23 1.72 10.04 14.97
N ILE A 24 2.07 9.01 14.19
CA ILE A 24 1.22 7.82 14.06
C ILE A 24 1.07 7.11 15.41
N LYS A 25 2.15 7.05 16.22
CA LYS A 25 2.06 6.50 17.56
C LYS A 25 1.12 7.31 18.44
N VAL A 26 1.25 8.64 18.45
CA VAL A 26 0.34 9.53 19.19
C VAL A 26 -1.12 9.30 18.78
N PHE A 27 -1.40 9.20 17.47
CA PHE A 27 -2.75 8.93 16.97
C PHE A 27 -3.28 7.56 17.42
N PHE A 28 -2.50 6.49 17.26
CA PHE A 28 -2.97 5.14 17.62
C PHE A 28 -3.06 4.92 19.14
N ASP A 29 -2.37 5.73 19.96
CA ASP A 29 -2.48 5.73 21.42
C ASP A 29 -3.73 6.50 21.91
N LEU A 30 -4.49 7.19 21.04
CA LEU A 30 -5.79 7.80 21.40
C LEU A 30 -6.81 6.73 21.81
N PRO A 31 -7.78 7.09 22.68
CA PRO A 31 -8.89 6.20 23.02
C PRO A 31 -9.65 5.71 21.78
N ASP A 32 -10.12 4.47 21.80
CA ASP A 32 -10.83 3.87 20.66
C ASP A 32 -12.08 4.67 20.27
N GLU A 33 -12.82 5.24 21.24
CA GLU A 33 -13.96 6.10 20.98
C GLU A 33 -13.60 7.39 20.22
N VAL A 34 -12.37 7.88 20.34
CA VAL A 34 -11.88 9.03 19.58
C VAL A 34 -11.50 8.58 18.16
N LYS A 35 -10.72 7.51 18.03
CA LYS A 35 -10.31 6.97 16.71
C LYS A 35 -11.51 6.58 15.87
N CYS A 36 -12.52 5.93 16.45
CA CYS A 36 -13.73 5.48 15.74
C CYS A 36 -14.59 6.62 15.16
N LYS A 37 -14.45 7.87 15.64
CA LYS A 37 -15.10 9.04 15.01
C LYS A 37 -14.62 9.28 13.57
N TYR A 38 -13.44 8.78 13.24
CA TYR A 38 -12.79 8.91 11.93
C TYR A 38 -13.00 7.69 11.02
N GLU A 39 -13.86 6.74 11.39
CA GLU A 39 -14.31 5.69 10.47
C GLU A 39 -15.37 6.26 9.52
N LEU A 40 -15.17 6.07 8.23
CA LEU A 40 -16.13 6.46 7.19
C LEU A 40 -16.92 5.24 6.72
N ASP A 41 -18.23 5.27 6.92
CA ASP A 41 -19.13 4.26 6.36
C ASP A 41 -19.29 4.45 4.85
N GLY A 42 -19.42 3.35 4.12
CA GLY A 42 -19.71 3.34 2.68
C GLY A 42 -18.50 3.57 1.76
N PHE A 43 -17.31 3.81 2.30
CA PHE A 43 -16.09 4.04 1.51
C PHE A 43 -15.09 2.88 1.55
N ALA A 44 -15.51 1.71 2.04
CA ALA A 44 -14.65 0.50 2.10
C ALA A 44 -13.27 0.77 2.75
N GLY A 45 -13.21 1.64 3.78
CA GLY A 45 -11.99 2.02 4.48
C GLY A 45 -10.98 2.83 3.65
N GLN A 46 -11.38 3.44 2.51
CA GLN A 46 -10.45 4.15 1.63
C GLN A 46 -9.89 5.47 2.19
N ARG A 47 -10.45 5.99 3.28
CA ARG A 47 -9.97 7.18 4.00
C ARG A 47 -10.26 7.03 5.48
N GLY A 48 -9.46 7.72 6.30
CA GLY A 48 -9.65 7.75 7.75
C GLY A 48 -9.21 6.46 8.43
N TYR A 49 -9.81 6.18 9.56
CA TYR A 49 -9.45 5.08 10.44
C TYR A 49 -10.18 3.79 10.08
N THR A 50 -9.50 2.68 10.27
CA THR A 50 -10.11 1.34 10.24
C THR A 50 -9.69 0.61 11.50
N SER A 51 -10.66 0.20 12.30
CA SER A 51 -10.46 -0.41 13.61
C SER A 51 -9.85 -1.81 13.53
N PHE A 52 -9.29 -2.23 14.67
CA PHE A 52 -8.59 -3.50 14.82
C PHE A 52 -9.44 -4.70 14.41
N GLY A 53 -8.86 -5.59 13.58
CA GLY A 53 -9.49 -6.83 13.16
C GLY A 53 -10.65 -6.69 12.17
N LYS A 54 -10.92 -5.49 11.64
CA LYS A 54 -12.01 -5.24 10.67
C LYS A 54 -11.65 -5.72 9.26
N GLU A 55 -10.39 -5.64 8.85
CA GLU A 55 -9.92 -6.13 7.55
C GLU A 55 -9.56 -7.62 7.60
N HIS A 56 -9.99 -8.38 6.61
CA HIS A 56 -9.75 -9.82 6.49
C HIS A 56 -9.09 -10.13 5.15
N ALA A 57 -8.09 -11.02 5.15
CA ALA A 57 -7.62 -11.59 3.89
C ALA A 57 -8.64 -12.59 3.33
N LYS A 58 -8.69 -12.71 1.99
CA LYS A 58 -9.60 -13.63 1.29
C LYS A 58 -9.58 -15.05 1.90
N GLY A 59 -10.76 -15.55 2.26
CA GLY A 59 -10.93 -16.90 2.80
C GLY A 59 -10.48 -17.12 4.25
N LYS A 60 -10.09 -16.08 4.98
CA LYS A 60 -9.73 -16.18 6.40
C LYS A 60 -10.93 -15.89 7.29
N LYS A 61 -11.09 -16.69 8.38
CA LYS A 61 -12.16 -16.52 9.37
C LYS A 61 -11.87 -15.45 10.43
N HIS A 62 -10.62 -15.06 10.58
CA HIS A 62 -10.16 -14.09 11.59
C HIS A 62 -9.62 -12.86 10.88
N GLY A 63 -9.93 -11.67 11.41
CA GLY A 63 -9.35 -10.42 10.96
C GLY A 63 -7.84 -10.37 11.19
N ASP A 64 -7.15 -9.60 10.38
CA ASP A 64 -5.74 -9.32 10.57
C ASP A 64 -5.51 -8.57 11.90
N LEU A 65 -4.40 -8.85 12.57
CA LEU A 65 -4.08 -8.27 13.87
C LEU A 65 -3.53 -6.85 13.73
N LYS A 66 -4.30 -5.97 13.08
CA LYS A 66 -3.90 -4.58 12.77
C LYS A 66 -5.08 -3.63 12.83
N GLU A 67 -4.77 -2.37 13.07
CA GLU A 67 -5.59 -1.18 12.80
C GLU A 67 -4.79 -0.24 11.91
N PHE A 68 -5.44 0.65 11.16
CA PHE A 68 -4.72 1.54 10.26
C PHE A 68 -5.48 2.85 9.97
N TRP A 69 -4.74 3.82 9.42
CA TRP A 69 -5.27 5.06 8.87
C TRP A 69 -4.96 5.16 7.39
N HIS A 70 -5.83 5.82 6.61
CA HIS A 70 -5.59 6.14 5.21
C HIS A 70 -5.57 7.65 4.97
N PHE A 71 -4.42 8.15 4.50
CA PHE A 71 -4.33 9.40 3.76
C PHE A 71 -4.45 9.09 2.27
N GLY A 72 -5.31 9.84 1.57
CA GLY A 72 -5.44 9.74 0.12
C GLY A 72 -4.87 10.95 -0.59
N GLN A 73 -5.12 11.02 -1.89
CA GLN A 73 -4.66 12.09 -2.75
C GLN A 73 -5.09 13.47 -2.23
N TYR A 74 -4.21 14.46 -2.39
CA TYR A 74 -4.47 15.86 -2.02
C TYR A 74 -4.81 16.67 -3.27
N LEU A 75 -6.05 17.04 -3.42
CA LEU A 75 -6.64 17.70 -4.58
C LEU A 75 -7.42 18.94 -4.12
N ASP A 76 -7.81 19.80 -5.06
CA ASP A 76 -8.83 20.83 -4.79
C ASP A 76 -10.25 20.23 -4.79
N ASP A 77 -11.22 21.00 -4.29
CA ASP A 77 -12.60 20.53 -4.12
C ASP A 77 -13.29 20.13 -5.42
N SER A 78 -12.96 20.80 -6.52
CA SER A 78 -13.50 20.51 -7.85
C SER A 78 -12.98 19.19 -8.40
N GLU A 79 -11.72 18.89 -8.15
CA GLU A 79 -11.07 17.65 -8.57
C GLU A 79 -11.57 16.44 -7.76
N TYR A 80 -11.73 16.58 -6.44
CA TYR A 80 -12.36 15.54 -5.62
C TYR A 80 -13.74 15.14 -6.17
N SER A 81 -14.58 16.13 -6.46
CA SER A 81 -15.92 15.89 -7.01
C SER A 81 -15.88 15.23 -8.39
N LYS A 82 -14.98 15.67 -9.27
CA LYS A 82 -14.81 15.12 -10.62
C LYS A 82 -14.32 13.68 -10.62
N LEU A 83 -13.40 13.34 -9.72
CA LEU A 83 -12.79 12.01 -9.66
C LEU A 83 -13.57 11.05 -8.75
N GLY A 84 -14.53 11.56 -7.97
CA GLY A 84 -15.32 10.75 -7.04
C GLY A 84 -14.49 10.22 -5.85
N TYR A 85 -13.39 10.89 -5.48
CA TYR A 85 -12.60 10.48 -4.32
C TYR A 85 -13.14 11.10 -3.04
N PRO A 86 -13.17 10.36 -1.92
CA PRO A 86 -13.45 10.96 -0.62
C PRO A 86 -12.29 11.88 -0.21
N LYS A 87 -12.62 13.00 0.44
CA LYS A 87 -11.63 13.93 0.99
C LYS A 87 -10.87 13.28 2.16
N ASN A 88 -9.64 13.74 2.39
CA ASN A 88 -8.92 13.38 3.60
C ASN A 88 -9.64 13.92 4.83
N LEU A 89 -9.76 13.10 5.87
CA LEU A 89 -10.22 13.53 7.19
C LEU A 89 -9.11 14.27 7.93
N ILE A 90 -9.50 15.19 8.78
CA ILE A 90 -8.62 15.96 9.66
C ILE A 90 -8.80 15.46 11.09
N VAL A 91 -7.72 15.05 11.71
CA VAL A 91 -7.68 14.64 13.12
C VAL A 91 -7.42 15.89 13.96
N ASP A 92 -8.45 16.36 14.66
CA ASP A 92 -8.35 17.59 15.46
C ASP A 92 -7.50 17.41 16.72
N GLU A 93 -7.49 16.21 17.28
CA GLU A 93 -6.72 15.88 18.50
C GLU A 93 -5.21 15.82 18.26
N VAL A 94 -4.76 15.65 16.99
CA VAL A 94 -3.33 15.55 16.63
C VAL A 94 -3.07 16.29 15.30
N PRO A 95 -3.08 17.63 15.29
CA PRO A 95 -2.91 18.43 14.06
C PRO A 95 -1.63 18.11 13.29
N GLU A 96 -0.54 17.82 13.99
CA GLU A 96 0.76 17.47 13.39
C GLU A 96 0.70 16.15 12.59
N PHE A 97 -0.19 15.22 12.98
CA PHE A 97 -0.42 13.99 12.24
C PHE A 97 -0.92 14.27 10.82
N ASN A 98 -1.84 15.23 10.67
CA ASN A 98 -2.36 15.62 9.35
C ASN A 98 -1.26 16.24 8.48
N GLN A 99 -0.45 17.14 9.08
CA GLN A 99 0.60 17.85 8.36
C GLN A 99 1.71 16.91 7.91
N ILE A 100 2.21 16.06 8.80
CA ILE A 100 3.30 15.13 8.46
C ILE A 100 2.80 14.05 7.49
N GLY A 101 1.55 13.59 7.63
CA GLY A 101 0.91 12.66 6.71
C GLY A 101 0.90 13.20 5.27
N LYS A 102 0.53 14.49 5.09
CA LYS A 102 0.59 15.16 3.78
C LYS A 102 2.03 15.24 3.23
N THR A 103 2.98 15.64 4.05
CA THR A 103 4.40 15.79 3.64
C THR A 103 4.97 14.45 3.18
N VAL A 104 4.76 13.40 3.95
CA VAL A 104 5.25 12.05 3.63
C VAL A 104 4.54 11.49 2.39
N TYR A 105 3.23 11.67 2.28
CA TYR A 105 2.46 11.29 1.09
C TYR A 105 3.08 11.88 -0.18
N GLN A 106 3.30 13.21 -0.21
CA GLN A 106 3.84 13.92 -1.37
C GLN A 106 5.27 13.51 -1.71
N SER A 107 6.10 13.24 -0.70
CA SER A 107 7.48 12.77 -0.90
C SER A 107 7.53 11.35 -1.47
N LEU A 108 6.64 10.46 -1.01
CA LEU A 108 6.54 9.10 -1.52
C LEU A 108 5.91 9.07 -2.92
N GLU A 109 4.89 9.88 -3.18
CA GLU A 109 4.31 10.03 -4.52
C GLU A 109 5.36 10.48 -5.53
N LYS A 110 6.15 11.51 -5.18
CA LYS A 110 7.27 11.96 -6.02
C LYS A 110 8.28 10.83 -6.27
N THR A 111 8.68 10.11 -5.23
CA THR A 111 9.59 8.96 -5.36
C THR A 111 9.00 7.90 -6.30
N ALA A 112 7.73 7.55 -6.13
CA ALA A 112 7.04 6.55 -6.92
C ALA A 112 6.95 6.93 -8.41
N ILE A 113 6.74 8.22 -8.73
CA ILE A 113 6.76 8.72 -10.12
C ILE A 113 8.12 8.46 -10.76
N TYR A 114 9.23 8.77 -10.07
CA TYR A 114 10.58 8.50 -10.61
C TYR A 114 10.85 7.00 -10.78
N VAL A 115 10.34 6.16 -9.90
CA VAL A 115 10.43 4.69 -10.06
C VAL A 115 9.65 4.24 -11.28
N LEU A 116 8.43 4.75 -11.49
CA LEU A 116 7.65 4.42 -12.70
C LEU A 116 8.33 4.91 -13.99
N ARG A 117 8.99 6.06 -13.96
CA ARG A 117 9.78 6.53 -15.12
C ARG A 117 10.93 5.57 -15.44
N ALA A 118 11.65 5.08 -14.42
CA ALA A 118 12.67 4.04 -14.63
C ALA A 118 12.08 2.73 -15.19
N ILE A 119 10.88 2.35 -14.71
CA ILE A 119 10.13 1.20 -15.24
C ILE A 119 9.70 1.45 -16.70
N SER A 120 9.27 2.68 -17.04
CA SER A 120 8.93 3.03 -18.43
C SER A 120 10.10 2.80 -19.38
N LEU A 121 11.29 3.31 -19.01
CA LEU A 121 12.52 3.10 -19.81
C LEU A 121 12.89 1.61 -19.93
N PHE A 122 12.73 0.83 -18.86
CA PHE A 122 12.94 -0.64 -18.90
C PHE A 122 11.97 -1.36 -19.85
N LEU A 123 10.77 -0.80 -20.05
CA LEU A 123 9.72 -1.36 -20.90
C LEU A 123 9.77 -0.80 -22.35
N ASP A 124 10.80 -0.02 -22.69
CA ASP A 124 10.95 0.68 -23.98
C ASP A 124 9.78 1.64 -24.26
N LEU A 125 9.26 2.31 -23.21
CA LEU A 125 8.23 3.34 -23.27
C LEU A 125 8.85 4.72 -23.10
N GLU A 126 8.08 5.78 -23.44
CA GLU A 126 8.45 7.16 -23.09
C GLU A 126 8.63 7.29 -21.57
N GLU A 127 9.64 8.03 -21.12
CA GLU A 127 10.01 8.16 -19.72
C GLU A 127 8.79 8.53 -18.84
N ASP A 128 7.96 9.46 -19.30
CA ASP A 128 6.80 9.98 -18.57
C ASP A 128 5.48 9.22 -18.84
N HIS A 129 5.57 8.03 -19.44
CA HIS A 129 4.40 7.24 -19.88
C HIS A 129 3.32 7.10 -18.78
N PHE A 130 3.71 6.89 -17.53
CA PHE A 130 2.78 6.72 -16.42
C PHE A 130 2.34 8.02 -15.76
N ASP A 131 3.05 9.15 -15.94
CA ASP A 131 2.82 10.40 -15.22
C ASP A 131 1.36 10.86 -15.28
N LYS A 132 0.77 10.90 -16.48
CA LYS A 132 -0.63 11.28 -16.72
C LYS A 132 -1.66 10.40 -16.02
N PHE A 133 -1.28 9.18 -15.65
CA PHE A 133 -2.17 8.25 -14.96
C PHE A 133 -2.06 8.32 -13.45
N VAL A 134 -0.93 8.77 -12.90
CA VAL A 134 -0.67 8.71 -11.45
C VAL A 134 -0.71 10.04 -10.75
N GLN A 135 -0.50 11.18 -11.43
CA GLN A 135 -0.48 12.52 -10.83
C GLN A 135 -1.77 12.87 -10.04
N LYS A 136 -2.91 12.30 -10.41
CA LYS A 136 -4.20 12.44 -9.72
C LYS A 136 -4.80 11.07 -9.40
N GLY A 137 -3.97 10.06 -9.30
CA GLY A 137 -4.38 8.70 -8.97
C GLY A 137 -4.94 8.59 -7.56
N ASN A 138 -5.77 7.59 -7.31
CA ASN A 138 -6.32 7.34 -5.96
C ASN A 138 -5.31 6.64 -5.04
N SER A 139 -4.09 7.18 -4.99
CA SER A 139 -3.01 6.64 -4.17
C SER A 139 -3.32 6.78 -2.68
N ILE A 140 -2.78 5.88 -1.87
CA ILE A 140 -3.06 5.79 -0.44
C ILE A 140 -1.75 5.63 0.34
N LEU A 141 -1.53 6.50 1.33
CA LEU A 141 -0.55 6.29 2.38
C LEU A 141 -1.25 5.64 3.57
N ARG A 142 -0.79 4.45 3.99
CA ARG A 142 -1.41 3.66 5.06
C ARG A 142 -0.49 3.49 6.27
N PRO A 143 -0.48 4.40 7.25
CA PRO A 143 0.05 4.09 8.57
C PRO A 143 -0.71 2.92 9.19
N ILE A 144 0.03 1.86 9.57
CA ILE A 144 -0.51 0.64 10.18
C ILE A 144 0.09 0.48 11.57
N HIS A 145 -0.77 0.18 12.54
CA HIS A 145 -0.40 -0.26 13.86
C HIS A 145 -0.77 -1.72 14.07
N TYR A 146 0.21 -2.49 14.48
CA TYR A 146 0.04 -3.86 14.97
C TYR A 146 0.21 -3.83 16.48
N PRO A 147 -0.89 -3.84 17.25
CA PRO A 147 -0.84 -3.73 18.71
C PRO A 147 -0.17 -4.94 19.35
N PRO A 148 0.17 -4.86 20.65
CA PRO A 148 0.67 -5.99 21.41
C PRO A 148 -0.28 -7.19 21.35
N ILE A 149 0.26 -8.38 21.15
CA ILE A 149 -0.50 -9.63 21.13
C ILE A 149 -0.76 -10.06 22.57
N LYS A 150 -2.03 -9.99 23.02
CA LYS A 150 -2.42 -10.27 24.39
C LYS A 150 -2.60 -11.76 24.68
N SER A 151 -2.92 -12.57 23.66
CA SER A 151 -3.15 -14.02 23.78
C SER A 151 -2.65 -14.73 22.53
N LYS A 152 -2.48 -16.07 22.61
CA LYS A 152 -2.05 -16.87 21.45
C LYS A 152 -3.02 -16.65 20.28
N PRO A 153 -2.53 -16.15 19.13
CA PRO A 153 -3.38 -15.93 17.96
C PRO A 153 -3.80 -17.29 17.39
N LEU A 154 -5.11 -17.54 17.36
CA LEU A 154 -5.71 -18.79 16.85
C LEU A 154 -5.77 -18.79 15.32
N GLY A 155 -4.59 -18.77 14.66
CA GLY A 155 -4.48 -18.73 13.20
C GLY A 155 -4.58 -17.35 12.56
N ALA A 156 -4.74 -16.26 13.36
CA ALA A 156 -4.64 -14.89 12.88
C ALA A 156 -3.18 -14.47 12.73
N GLU A 157 -2.85 -13.77 11.65
CA GLU A 157 -1.54 -13.20 11.36
C GLU A 157 -1.60 -11.67 11.45
N ARG A 158 -0.45 -11.00 11.56
CA ARG A 158 -0.36 -9.53 11.47
C ARG A 158 -0.87 -9.02 10.12
N ALA A 159 -0.47 -9.67 9.03
CA ALA A 159 -1.11 -9.55 7.72
C ALA A 159 -0.97 -10.89 7.00
N ALA A 160 -2.09 -11.49 6.61
CA ALA A 160 -2.09 -12.75 5.89
C ALA A 160 -1.52 -12.59 4.48
N ALA A 161 -1.09 -13.70 3.86
CA ALA A 161 -0.49 -13.71 2.52
C ALA A 161 -1.43 -13.09 1.47
N HIS A 162 -0.94 -12.07 0.74
CA HIS A 162 -1.67 -11.33 -0.29
C HIS A 162 -0.72 -10.70 -1.31
N GLY A 163 -1.26 -10.26 -2.44
CA GLY A 163 -0.63 -9.35 -3.38
C GLY A 163 -1.25 -7.96 -3.29
N ASP A 164 -0.51 -6.93 -3.64
CA ASP A 164 -1.02 -5.56 -3.70
C ASP A 164 -1.78 -5.32 -5.01
N ILE A 165 -2.91 -4.61 -4.95
CA ILE A 165 -3.79 -4.39 -6.10
C ILE A 165 -3.24 -3.32 -7.06
N ASN A 166 -2.49 -2.34 -6.56
CA ASN A 166 -2.01 -1.12 -7.21
C ASN A 166 -0.95 -1.34 -8.32
N LEU A 167 -0.31 -0.25 -8.78
CA LEU A 167 0.84 -0.32 -9.70
C LEU A 167 2.11 -0.75 -8.97
N ILE A 168 2.52 0.03 -7.97
CA ILE A 168 3.68 -0.24 -7.11
C ILE A 168 3.41 0.19 -5.69
N THR A 169 3.99 -0.50 -4.73
CA THR A 169 3.97 -0.13 -3.31
C THR A 169 5.36 0.31 -2.87
N LEU A 170 5.44 1.42 -2.15
CA LEU A 170 6.64 1.91 -1.49
C LEU A 170 6.47 1.74 0.01
N LEU A 171 7.26 0.87 0.62
CA LEU A 171 7.22 0.60 2.05
C LEU A 171 8.42 1.27 2.72
N MET A 172 8.14 2.27 3.55
CA MET A 172 9.17 2.85 4.42
C MET A 172 9.68 1.80 5.40
N GLY A 173 10.98 1.82 5.68
CA GLY A 173 11.64 0.88 6.58
C GLY A 173 10.82 0.64 7.84
N ALA A 174 10.22 -0.54 7.95
CA ALA A 174 9.36 -0.87 9.08
C ALA A 174 10.22 -1.04 10.34
N HIS A 175 9.81 -0.41 11.43
CA HIS A 175 10.37 -0.74 12.74
C HIS A 175 9.99 -2.19 13.11
N GLY A 176 10.92 -3.12 12.89
CA GLY A 176 10.79 -4.53 13.22
C GLY A 176 10.67 -5.45 12.01
N ARG A 177 11.11 -6.69 12.23
CA ARG A 177 11.09 -7.79 11.25
C ARG A 177 9.67 -8.31 11.03
N GLY A 178 9.52 -9.22 10.07
CA GLY A 178 8.31 -10.02 9.86
C GLY A 178 7.66 -9.89 8.49
N LEU A 179 8.12 -8.97 7.62
CA LEU A 179 7.73 -8.99 6.21
C LEU A 179 8.44 -10.16 5.54
N GLN A 180 7.67 -11.06 4.92
CA GLN A 180 8.15 -12.18 4.15
C GLN A 180 7.57 -12.16 2.74
N VAL A 181 8.37 -12.55 1.77
CA VAL A 181 8.05 -12.58 0.35
C VAL A 181 8.15 -14.03 -0.13
N LEU A 182 7.19 -14.46 -0.94
CA LEU A 182 7.17 -15.80 -1.53
C LEU A 182 8.04 -15.81 -2.79
N THR A 183 9.08 -16.65 -2.81
CA THR A 183 9.93 -16.82 -3.99
C THR A 183 9.23 -17.63 -5.09
N ASN A 184 9.80 -17.63 -6.30
CA ASN A 184 9.30 -18.47 -7.39
C ASN A 184 9.37 -19.97 -7.09
N ASP A 185 10.27 -20.36 -6.19
CA ASP A 185 10.48 -21.77 -5.78
C ASP A 185 9.55 -22.18 -4.62
N GLY A 186 8.65 -21.25 -4.19
CA GLY A 186 7.68 -21.51 -3.12
C GLY A 186 8.20 -21.32 -1.71
N GLU A 187 9.39 -20.74 -1.54
CA GLU A 187 9.99 -20.45 -0.24
C GLU A 187 9.63 -19.05 0.26
N TRP A 188 9.49 -18.91 1.59
CA TRP A 188 9.32 -17.61 2.23
C TRP A 188 10.66 -17.06 2.69
N ILE A 189 11.03 -15.88 2.18
CA ILE A 189 12.25 -15.17 2.58
C ILE A 189 11.90 -13.85 3.27
N ASP A 190 12.72 -13.44 4.25
CA ASP A 190 12.54 -12.16 4.92
C ASP A 190 12.93 -10.99 3.98
N ALA A 191 12.03 -10.02 3.83
CA ALA A 191 12.34 -8.75 3.18
C ALA A 191 12.90 -7.80 4.24
N ILE A 192 14.19 -7.53 4.17
CA ILE A 192 14.90 -6.64 5.09
C ILE A 192 15.40 -5.43 4.29
N ALA A 193 15.11 -4.23 4.79
CA ALA A 193 15.66 -2.98 4.26
C ALA A 193 16.55 -2.32 5.32
N GLU A 194 17.58 -1.63 4.86
CA GLU A 194 18.41 -0.76 5.70
C GLU A 194 17.60 0.50 6.13
N LYS A 195 18.11 1.23 7.12
CA LYS A 195 17.40 2.39 7.69
C LYS A 195 17.08 3.49 6.64
N ASP A 196 17.97 3.64 5.65
CA ASP A 196 17.90 4.62 4.56
C ASP A 196 17.29 4.07 3.26
N GLU A 197 16.64 2.92 3.34
CA GLU A 197 16.03 2.25 2.19
C GLU A 197 14.51 2.23 2.26
N ILE A 198 13.89 2.31 1.09
CA ILE A 198 12.48 2.01 0.87
C ILE A 198 12.39 0.68 0.12
N VAL A 199 11.58 -0.26 0.63
CA VAL A 199 11.24 -1.47 -0.12
C VAL A 199 10.15 -1.13 -1.13
N ILE A 200 10.35 -1.52 -2.37
CA ILE A 200 9.38 -1.32 -3.45
C ILE A 200 8.97 -2.67 -4.00
N ASN A 201 7.67 -2.86 -4.19
CA ASN A 201 7.14 -4.03 -4.88
C ASN A 201 6.13 -3.68 -5.98
N VAL A 202 6.09 -4.56 -6.98
CA VAL A 202 5.12 -4.52 -8.07
C VAL A 202 3.77 -4.99 -7.57
N GLY A 203 2.70 -4.27 -7.96
CA GLY A 203 1.32 -4.65 -7.70
C GLY A 203 0.64 -5.33 -8.90
N ASP A 204 -0.57 -5.85 -8.66
CA ASP A 204 -1.33 -6.63 -9.65
C ASP A 204 -1.67 -5.83 -10.92
N MET A 205 -1.95 -4.50 -10.78
CA MET A 205 -2.24 -3.65 -11.95
C MET A 205 -1.05 -3.55 -12.90
N LEU A 206 0.17 -3.33 -12.36
CA LEU A 206 1.36 -3.23 -13.18
C LEU A 206 1.76 -4.61 -13.74
N SER A 207 1.61 -5.66 -12.94
CA SER A 207 1.86 -7.03 -13.40
C SER A 207 0.95 -7.40 -14.57
N ARG A 208 -0.35 -7.10 -14.46
CA ARG A 208 -1.32 -7.28 -15.53
C ARG A 208 -0.97 -6.46 -16.78
N TYR A 209 -0.65 -5.16 -16.61
CA TYR A 209 -0.32 -4.24 -17.68
C TYR A 209 0.91 -4.69 -18.49
N THR A 210 1.86 -5.33 -17.81
CA THR A 210 3.10 -5.87 -18.41
C THR A 210 3.03 -7.36 -18.74
N ASN A 211 1.84 -7.96 -18.82
CA ASN A 211 1.65 -9.40 -19.12
C ASN A 211 2.50 -10.32 -18.22
N ASN A 212 2.68 -9.95 -16.96
CA ASN A 212 3.54 -10.60 -15.96
C ASN A 212 5.05 -10.54 -16.26
N LYS A 213 5.50 -9.64 -17.17
CA LYS A 213 6.94 -9.36 -17.32
C LYS A 213 7.52 -8.79 -16.01
N LEU A 214 6.74 -7.90 -15.36
CA LEU A 214 6.95 -7.50 -13.97
C LEU A 214 5.93 -8.24 -13.08
N LYS A 215 6.40 -8.99 -12.09
CA LYS A 215 5.53 -9.89 -11.30
C LYS A 215 5.05 -9.21 -10.03
N SER A 216 3.75 -9.25 -9.77
CA SER A 216 3.19 -9.01 -8.43
C SER A 216 3.45 -10.25 -7.58
N THR A 217 4.14 -10.07 -6.47
CA THR A 217 4.58 -11.18 -5.63
C THR A 217 3.84 -11.20 -4.30
N ILE A 218 3.39 -12.39 -3.92
CA ILE A 218 2.69 -12.63 -2.66
C ILE A 218 3.64 -12.39 -1.50
N HIS A 219 3.17 -11.64 -0.52
CA HIS A 219 3.90 -11.34 0.70
C HIS A 219 2.98 -11.37 1.92
N LYS A 220 3.55 -11.45 3.11
CA LYS A 220 2.82 -11.52 4.39
C LYS A 220 3.60 -10.84 5.50
N VAL A 221 2.90 -10.53 6.62
CA VAL A 221 3.57 -10.10 7.86
C VAL A 221 3.28 -11.13 8.94
N ILE A 222 4.32 -11.87 9.32
CA ILE A 222 4.22 -12.93 10.33
C ILE A 222 4.11 -12.35 11.74
N ASN A 223 3.50 -13.12 12.64
CA ASN A 223 3.52 -12.82 14.06
C ASN A 223 4.95 -12.94 14.61
N PRO A 224 5.39 -12.02 15.49
CA PRO A 224 6.71 -12.09 16.06
C PRO A 224 6.84 -13.26 17.04
N PRO A 225 8.07 -13.65 17.41
CA PRO A 225 8.31 -14.55 18.52
C PRO A 225 7.65 -14.07 19.81
N LYS A 226 7.30 -15.01 20.73
CA LYS A 226 6.50 -14.73 21.93
C LYS A 226 7.10 -13.64 22.83
N GLU A 227 8.41 -13.54 22.86
CA GLU A 227 9.17 -12.54 23.63
C GLU A 227 8.87 -11.10 23.18
N LEU A 228 8.46 -10.94 21.93
CA LEU A 228 8.14 -9.64 21.31
C LEU A 228 6.64 -9.33 21.26
N TRP A 229 5.76 -10.21 21.77
CA TRP A 229 4.31 -10.00 21.74
C TRP A 229 3.85 -8.73 22.46
N LYS A 230 4.59 -8.31 23.50
CA LYS A 230 4.30 -7.08 24.25
C LYS A 230 4.65 -5.79 23.52
N LYS A 231 5.27 -5.89 22.32
CA LYS A 231 5.73 -4.73 21.56
C LYS A 231 4.79 -4.45 20.38
N SER A 232 4.35 -3.20 20.27
CA SER A 232 3.72 -2.69 19.06
C SER A 232 4.70 -2.69 17.88
N ARG A 233 4.16 -2.83 16.66
CA ARG A 233 4.89 -2.62 15.41
C ARG A 233 4.13 -1.60 14.57
N TYR A 234 4.86 -0.73 13.90
CA TYR A 234 4.31 0.23 12.96
C TYR A 234 4.88 -0.01 11.56
N SER A 235 4.08 0.24 10.53
CA SER A 235 4.45 0.08 9.12
C SER A 235 3.73 1.14 8.30
N ILE A 236 4.37 1.66 7.24
CA ILE A 236 3.81 2.75 6.46
C ILE A 236 4.00 2.47 4.97
N PRO A 237 3.18 1.61 4.36
CA PRO A 237 3.14 1.45 2.92
C PRO A 237 2.45 2.64 2.24
N PHE A 238 2.95 3.00 1.06
CA PHE A 238 2.33 3.91 0.11
C PHE A 238 1.94 3.12 -1.13
N PHE A 239 0.65 3.02 -1.38
CA PHE A 239 0.08 2.31 -2.53
C PHE A 239 -0.14 3.29 -3.68
N LEU A 240 0.70 3.24 -4.70
CA LEU A 240 0.54 4.10 -5.87
C LEU A 240 -0.53 3.51 -6.80
N HIS A 241 -1.68 4.15 -6.84
CA HIS A 241 -2.78 3.80 -7.73
C HIS A 241 -2.86 4.78 -8.92
N PRO A 242 -3.24 4.31 -10.10
CA PRO A 242 -3.56 5.20 -11.20
C PRO A 242 -4.97 5.81 -11.02
N ILE A 243 -5.31 6.77 -11.89
CA ILE A 243 -6.71 7.20 -12.07
C ILE A 243 -7.56 6.02 -12.54
N GLY A 244 -8.83 5.97 -12.11
CA GLY A 244 -9.73 4.84 -12.40
C GLY A 244 -9.94 4.57 -13.90
N THR A 245 -9.80 5.59 -14.75
CA THR A 245 -9.98 5.50 -16.21
C THR A 245 -8.76 4.97 -16.97
N MET A 246 -7.62 4.73 -16.29
CA MET A 246 -6.46 4.10 -16.92
C MET A 246 -6.85 2.71 -17.45
N LYS A 247 -6.61 2.47 -18.74
CA LYS A 247 -6.78 1.14 -19.34
C LYS A 247 -5.61 0.25 -18.95
N LEU A 248 -5.90 -0.90 -18.35
CA LEU A 248 -4.92 -1.93 -18.00
C LEU A 248 -4.77 -2.98 -19.13
N ASN A 249 -4.92 -2.53 -20.38
CA ASN A 249 -4.68 -3.37 -21.53
C ASN A 249 -3.20 -3.77 -21.55
N VAL A 250 -2.96 -5.03 -21.83
CA VAL A 250 -1.58 -5.55 -21.91
C VAL A 250 -0.79 -4.76 -22.95
N LEU A 251 0.43 -4.34 -22.62
CA LEU A 251 1.36 -3.71 -23.54
C LEU A 251 1.76 -4.69 -24.65
N ASP A 252 1.67 -4.26 -25.90
CA ASP A 252 2.04 -5.09 -27.07
C ASP A 252 3.51 -5.53 -27.00
N SER A 253 4.41 -4.67 -26.48
CA SER A 253 5.83 -4.97 -26.26
C SER A 253 6.09 -6.06 -25.19
N CYS A 254 5.06 -6.46 -24.46
CA CYS A 254 5.11 -7.54 -23.45
C CYS A 254 4.44 -8.83 -23.93
N VAL A 255 4.06 -8.90 -25.21
CA VAL A 255 3.40 -10.08 -25.81
C VAL A 255 4.30 -10.61 -26.93
N ASP A 256 4.58 -11.90 -26.89
CA ASP A 256 5.31 -12.63 -27.94
C ASP A 256 4.86 -14.10 -27.98
N ASP A 257 5.45 -14.91 -28.86
CA ASP A 257 5.10 -16.34 -29.00
C ASP A 257 5.34 -17.17 -27.73
N GLN A 258 6.32 -16.76 -26.88
CA GLN A 258 6.63 -17.43 -25.62
C GLN A 258 5.81 -16.88 -24.45
N ASN A 259 5.29 -15.66 -24.59
CA ASN A 259 4.45 -14.98 -23.59
C ASN A 259 3.18 -14.40 -24.22
N PRO A 260 2.23 -15.23 -24.70
CA PRO A 260 1.01 -14.76 -25.33
C PRO A 260 0.17 -13.91 -24.37
N LYS A 261 -0.70 -13.04 -24.92
CA LYS A 261 -1.59 -12.17 -24.13
C LYS A 261 -2.43 -12.98 -23.13
N LYS A 262 -2.24 -12.69 -21.83
CA LYS A 262 -2.87 -13.43 -20.73
C LYS A 262 -4.17 -12.80 -20.22
N TYR A 263 -4.37 -11.50 -20.48
CA TYR A 263 -5.43 -10.73 -19.88
C TYR A 263 -6.27 -10.01 -20.90
N GLY A 264 -7.59 -9.98 -20.69
CA GLY A 264 -8.53 -9.16 -21.45
C GLY A 264 -8.43 -7.68 -21.06
N ASP A 265 -9.12 -6.82 -21.80
CA ASP A 265 -9.12 -5.37 -21.56
C ASP A 265 -9.99 -5.03 -20.33
N ILE A 266 -9.52 -4.12 -19.48
CA ILE A 266 -10.21 -3.65 -18.28
C ILE A 266 -9.64 -2.28 -17.86
N THR A 267 -10.44 -1.45 -17.21
CA THR A 267 -9.95 -0.22 -16.57
C THR A 267 -9.43 -0.49 -15.16
N ALA A 268 -8.59 0.43 -14.64
CA ALA A 268 -8.09 0.33 -13.27
C ALA A 268 -9.22 0.35 -12.23
N HIS A 269 -10.29 1.12 -12.47
CA HIS A 269 -11.46 1.14 -11.58
C HIS A 269 -12.19 -0.20 -11.58
N GLU A 270 -12.51 -0.77 -12.74
CA GLU A 270 -13.18 -2.07 -12.84
C GLU A 270 -12.36 -3.17 -12.18
N PHE A 271 -11.03 -3.16 -12.42
CA PHE A 271 -10.11 -4.11 -11.78
C PHE A 271 -10.10 -3.95 -10.24
N LEU A 272 -10.02 -2.72 -9.74
CA LEU A 272 -10.08 -2.45 -8.29
C LEU A 272 -11.39 -2.98 -7.69
N ILE A 273 -12.55 -2.68 -8.29
CA ILE A 273 -13.85 -3.17 -7.81
C ILE A 273 -13.90 -4.69 -7.81
N GLN A 274 -13.40 -5.33 -8.87
CA GLN A 274 -13.32 -6.80 -8.93
C GLN A 274 -12.49 -7.36 -7.77
N ARG A 275 -11.32 -6.79 -7.49
CA ARG A 275 -10.43 -7.22 -6.40
C ARG A 275 -11.03 -6.98 -5.02
N LEU A 276 -11.70 -5.84 -4.79
CA LEU A 276 -12.38 -5.53 -3.52
C LEU A 276 -13.53 -6.51 -3.24
N LYS A 277 -14.29 -6.90 -4.27
CA LYS A 277 -15.30 -7.98 -4.16
C LYS A 277 -14.65 -9.32 -3.83
N ASP A 278 -13.53 -9.65 -4.49
CA ASP A 278 -12.81 -10.91 -4.27
C ASP A 278 -12.33 -11.07 -2.82
N ILE A 279 -11.98 -9.96 -2.14
CA ILE A 279 -11.53 -9.95 -0.75
C ILE A 279 -12.66 -9.65 0.25
N GLY A 280 -13.92 -9.48 -0.22
CA GLY A 280 -15.10 -9.33 0.64
C GLY A 280 -15.21 -7.96 1.33
N VAL A 281 -14.65 -6.90 0.73
CA VAL A 281 -14.75 -5.51 1.24
C VAL A 281 -15.93 -4.76 0.59
N LEU A 282 -16.41 -5.22 -0.56
CA LEU A 282 -17.59 -4.74 -1.28
C LEU A 282 -18.61 -5.85 -1.43
#